data_00df9b6c423f52c661802b31f5517090
#
_entry.id   00df9b6c423f52c661802b31f5517090
#
_cell.length_a   1.000
_cell.length_b   1.000
_cell.length_c   1.000
_cell.angle_alpha   90.00
_cell.angle_beta   90.00
_cell.angle_gamma   90.00
#
_symmetry.space_group_name_H-M   'P 1'
#
loop_
_entity.id
_entity.type
_entity.pdbx_description
1 polymer ?
#
loop_
_entity_poly.entity_id
_entity_poly.type
_entity_poly.pdbx_seq_one_letter_code
_entity_poly.pdbx_strand_id
1 'polypeptide(L)'
;PGDLAEGLRDQAMRGSDAYAIVESLTTEVGPRMGGSPEYDRATAWAQDKFKALGFDKVWLQPVTFPVWQRHAESGRVLSPFPQRLALTALGGSEGTHGAMSAEVVEFASLDALKAAPEGALNGKIAFVNLKMARSKDGSGYGPVSNVRRSGASEAAKKGAIAIVIRSVGTDSDRMPHTGMMRYEP
;
A
#
# COMPACT_ATOMS: atom_id res chain seq x y z
N PRO A 1 23.51 -31.71 20.75
CA PRO A 1 22.95 -30.53 20.05
C PRO A 1 21.62 -30.84 19.37
N GLY A 2 21.42 -32.07 18.84
CA GLY A 2 20.16 -32.49 18.20
C GLY A 2 18.98 -32.54 19.16
N ASP A 3 19.15 -33.12 20.31
CA ASP A 3 18.11 -33.30 21.35
C ASP A 3 17.49 -31.98 21.82
N LEU A 4 18.29 -30.92 21.98
CA LEU A 4 17.80 -29.62 22.41
C LEU A 4 16.96 -28.95 21.30
N ALA A 5 17.43 -29.00 20.07
CA ALA A 5 16.71 -28.42 18.93
C ALA A 5 15.38 -29.15 18.66
N GLU A 6 15.36 -30.46 18.77
CA GLU A 6 14.15 -31.29 18.66
C GLU A 6 13.17 -31.00 19.78
N GLY A 7 13.66 -30.87 21.02
CA GLY A 7 12.85 -30.50 22.17
C GLY A 7 12.18 -29.12 22.05
N LEU A 8 12.93 -28.13 21.56
CA LEU A 8 12.40 -26.78 21.29
C LEU A 8 11.36 -26.78 20.16
N ARG A 9 11.63 -27.50 19.07
CA ARG A 9 10.66 -27.68 17.98
C ARG A 9 9.36 -28.31 18.52
N ASP A 10 9.46 -29.38 19.24
CA ASP A 10 8.31 -30.12 19.75
C ASP A 10 7.51 -29.32 20.79
N GLN A 11 8.18 -28.49 21.57
CA GLN A 11 7.54 -27.53 22.46
C GLN A 11 6.77 -26.46 21.66
N ALA A 12 7.38 -25.88 20.64
CA ALA A 12 6.75 -24.89 19.77
C ALA A 12 5.52 -25.46 19.02
N MET A 13 5.59 -26.73 18.61
CA MET A 13 4.48 -27.40 17.92
C MET A 13 3.31 -27.73 18.87
N ARG A 14 3.54 -27.86 20.16
CA ARG A 14 2.46 -28.06 21.17
C ARG A 14 1.73 -26.78 21.54
N GLY A 15 2.29 -25.64 21.28
CA GLY A 15 1.70 -24.33 21.52
C GLY A 15 2.78 -23.26 21.72
N SER A 16 2.42 -22.01 21.43
CA SER A 16 3.27 -20.85 21.62
C SER A 16 2.41 -19.62 21.96
N ASP A 17 3.03 -18.58 22.48
CA ASP A 17 2.38 -17.30 22.75
C ASP A 17 2.10 -16.48 21.48
N ALA A 18 2.41 -16.99 20.30
CA ALA A 18 2.32 -16.26 19.04
C ALA A 18 0.92 -15.67 18.79
N TYR A 19 -0.13 -16.47 19.01
CA TYR A 19 -1.50 -15.99 18.85
C TYR A 19 -1.84 -14.87 19.84
N ALA A 20 -1.54 -15.07 21.12
CA ALA A 20 -1.79 -14.06 22.15
C ALA A 20 -1.02 -12.76 21.93
N ILE A 21 0.21 -12.86 21.41
CA ILE A 21 1.02 -11.70 21.01
C ILE A 21 0.35 -10.93 19.86
N VAL A 22 -0.09 -11.63 18.82
CA VAL A 22 -0.77 -11.00 17.67
C VAL A 22 -2.11 -10.41 18.09
N GLU A 23 -2.90 -11.13 18.88
CA GLU A 23 -4.18 -10.66 19.41
C GLU A 23 -4.00 -9.37 20.22
N SER A 24 -3.09 -9.35 21.19
CA SER A 24 -2.77 -8.17 21.99
C SER A 24 -2.31 -7.00 21.13
N LEU A 25 -1.36 -7.20 20.21
CA LEU A 25 -0.87 -6.16 19.34
C LEU A 25 -1.97 -5.55 18.44
N THR A 26 -2.87 -6.38 17.94
CA THR A 26 -3.93 -5.92 17.03
C THR A 26 -5.12 -5.27 17.74
N THR A 27 -5.44 -5.72 18.97
CA THR A 27 -6.57 -5.20 19.74
C THR A 27 -6.21 -3.99 20.61
N GLU A 28 -5.02 -3.97 21.19
CA GLU A 28 -4.59 -2.90 22.11
C GLU A 28 -3.93 -1.72 21.36
N VAL A 29 -3.23 -1.99 20.26
CA VAL A 29 -2.53 -0.96 19.46
C VAL A 29 -3.24 -0.68 18.15
N GLY A 30 -3.60 -1.71 17.38
CA GLY A 30 -4.23 -1.58 16.07
C GLY A 30 -3.27 -1.16 14.95
N PRO A 31 -3.74 -0.36 13.94
CA PRO A 31 -2.92 0.15 12.85
C PRO A 31 -1.77 1.01 13.39
N ARG A 32 -0.54 0.81 12.90
CA ARG A 32 0.67 1.44 13.45
C ARG A 32 1.70 1.77 12.37
N MET A 33 1.34 2.73 11.54
CA MET A 33 2.27 3.22 10.51
C MET A 33 3.48 3.88 11.17
N GLY A 34 4.67 3.65 10.60
CA GLY A 34 5.89 4.29 11.08
C GLY A 34 5.74 5.81 11.17
N GLY A 35 6.13 6.39 12.31
CA GLY A 35 6.00 7.83 12.59
C GLY A 35 4.61 8.28 13.06
N SER A 36 3.68 7.37 13.31
CA SER A 36 2.38 7.68 13.91
C SER A 36 2.41 7.55 15.43
N PRO A 37 1.49 8.20 16.17
CA PRO A 37 1.33 7.97 17.62
C PRO A 37 1.05 6.51 17.97
N GLU A 38 0.39 5.78 17.07
CA GLU A 38 0.13 4.35 17.22
C GLU A 38 1.42 3.53 17.14
N TYR A 39 2.39 3.97 16.34
CA TYR A 39 3.71 3.35 16.30
C TYR A 39 4.47 3.52 17.61
N ASP A 40 4.35 4.68 18.25
CA ASP A 40 4.96 4.92 19.57
C ASP A 40 4.31 4.03 20.63
N ARG A 41 2.96 3.88 20.61
CA ARG A 41 2.26 2.91 21.48
C ARG A 41 2.71 1.47 21.23
N ALA A 42 2.90 1.08 19.96
CA ALA A 42 3.42 -0.25 19.62
C ALA A 42 4.83 -0.47 20.16
N THR A 43 5.67 0.55 20.13
CA THR A 43 7.04 0.50 20.65
C THR A 43 7.04 0.29 22.17
N ALA A 44 6.21 1.02 22.91
CA ALA A 44 6.05 0.84 24.36
C ALA A 44 5.48 -0.56 24.68
N TRP A 45 4.41 -0.96 23.97
CA TRP A 45 3.84 -2.31 24.10
C TRP A 45 4.90 -3.39 23.87
N ALA A 46 5.74 -3.26 22.84
CA ALA A 46 6.78 -4.24 22.53
C ALA A 46 7.84 -4.33 23.64
N GLN A 47 8.27 -3.18 24.22
CA GLN A 47 9.19 -3.18 25.34
C GLN A 47 8.63 -3.95 26.54
N ASP A 48 7.39 -3.72 26.88
CA ASP A 48 6.75 -4.38 28.02
C ASP A 48 6.52 -5.87 27.75
N LYS A 49 6.18 -6.23 26.50
CA LYS A 49 6.05 -7.64 26.10
C LYS A 49 7.38 -8.38 26.19
N PHE A 50 8.49 -7.79 25.71
CA PHE A 50 9.82 -8.42 25.83
C PHE A 50 10.25 -8.61 27.28
N LYS A 51 9.99 -7.63 28.14
CA LYS A 51 10.26 -7.77 29.58
C LYS A 51 9.42 -8.92 30.21
N ALA A 52 8.13 -8.97 29.87
CA ALA A 52 7.23 -10.02 30.36
C ALA A 52 7.63 -11.43 29.90
N LEU A 53 8.22 -11.53 28.69
CA LEU A 53 8.75 -12.78 28.15
C LEU A 53 10.12 -13.17 28.75
N GLY A 54 10.68 -12.36 29.67
CA GLY A 54 11.90 -12.70 30.40
C GLY A 54 13.19 -12.39 29.66
N PHE A 55 13.18 -11.46 28.68
CA PHE A 55 14.43 -10.99 28.06
C PHE A 55 15.27 -10.21 29.06
N ASP A 56 16.53 -10.56 29.21
CA ASP A 56 17.48 -9.96 30.17
C ASP A 56 17.73 -8.48 29.91
N LYS A 57 17.68 -8.07 28.64
CA LYS A 57 17.98 -6.71 28.22
C LYS A 57 17.06 -6.26 27.09
N VAL A 58 16.34 -5.16 27.31
CA VAL A 58 15.45 -4.53 26.33
C VAL A 58 15.82 -3.06 26.22
N TRP A 59 16.09 -2.59 25.00
CA TRP A 59 16.43 -1.20 24.73
C TRP A 59 15.80 -0.72 23.40
N LEU A 60 15.70 0.59 23.25
CA LEU A 60 15.30 1.24 22.00
C LEU A 60 16.52 1.75 21.25
N GLN A 61 16.48 1.59 19.94
CA GLN A 61 17.44 2.21 19.04
C GLN A 61 16.69 3.23 18.17
N PRO A 62 17.04 4.54 18.23
CA PRO A 62 16.40 5.55 17.41
C PRO A 62 16.74 5.34 15.93
N VAL A 63 15.71 5.50 15.08
CA VAL A 63 15.83 5.42 13.62
C VAL A 63 15.11 6.62 13.03
N THR A 64 15.77 7.32 12.10
CA THR A 64 15.17 8.43 11.35
C THR A 64 14.85 7.99 9.94
N PHE A 65 13.63 8.22 9.49
CA PHE A 65 13.18 7.90 8.14
C PHE A 65 12.08 8.90 7.69
N PRO A 66 11.93 9.12 6.37
CA PRO A 66 10.86 9.96 5.86
C PRO A 66 9.49 9.32 6.10
N VAL A 67 8.52 10.12 6.51
CA VAL A 67 7.15 9.69 6.77
C VAL A 67 6.23 10.31 5.73
N TRP A 68 5.46 9.46 5.04
CA TRP A 68 4.38 9.90 4.17
C TRP A 68 3.05 9.75 4.90
N GLN A 69 2.24 10.81 4.88
CA GLN A 69 0.93 10.82 5.52
C GLN A 69 -0.16 11.07 4.49
N ARG A 70 -1.22 10.24 4.56
CA ARG A 70 -2.43 10.44 3.77
C ARG A 70 -3.31 11.47 4.47
N HIS A 71 -3.62 12.54 3.74
CA HIS A 71 -4.56 13.55 4.19
C HIS A 71 -5.94 13.34 3.57
N ALA A 72 -6.63 14.42 3.18
CA ALA A 72 -7.92 14.35 2.51
C ALA A 72 -7.75 13.96 1.04
N GLU A 73 -8.59 13.06 0.58
CA GLU A 73 -8.62 12.60 -0.81
C GLU A 73 -10.07 12.50 -1.30
N SER A 74 -10.33 12.96 -2.49
CA SER A 74 -11.64 12.84 -3.13
C SER A 74 -11.51 12.89 -4.64
N GLY A 75 -12.47 12.26 -5.32
CA GLY A 75 -12.55 12.30 -6.78
C GLY A 75 -13.95 12.05 -7.27
N ARG A 76 -14.25 12.59 -8.44
CA ARG A 76 -15.52 12.36 -9.11
C ARG A 76 -15.37 12.46 -10.62
N VAL A 77 -16.17 11.69 -11.34
CA VAL A 77 -16.42 11.92 -12.76
C VAL A 77 -17.38 13.10 -12.90
N LEU A 78 -17.09 14.03 -13.79
CA LEU A 78 -17.93 15.21 -14.03
C LEU A 78 -18.89 15.01 -15.21
N SER A 79 -18.43 14.30 -16.25
CA SER A 79 -19.15 14.09 -17.50
C SER A 79 -18.70 12.75 -18.11
N PRO A 80 -19.53 12.04 -18.89
CA PRO A 80 -20.94 12.35 -19.20
C PRO A 80 -21.92 12.02 -18.07
N PHE A 81 -21.54 11.13 -17.13
CA PHE A 81 -22.38 10.71 -16.01
C PHE A 81 -21.68 11.06 -14.68
N PRO A 82 -22.10 12.13 -14.00
CA PRO A 82 -21.49 12.55 -12.74
C PRO A 82 -21.55 11.45 -11.68
N GLN A 83 -20.41 11.10 -11.11
CA GLN A 83 -20.31 10.02 -10.14
C GLN A 83 -19.15 10.24 -9.17
N ARG A 84 -19.39 9.99 -7.88
CA ARG A 84 -18.32 9.93 -6.88
C ARG A 84 -17.49 8.66 -7.06
N LEU A 85 -16.18 8.80 -6.98
CA LEU A 85 -15.25 7.68 -6.98
C LEU A 85 -14.92 7.27 -5.53
N ALA A 86 -14.85 5.96 -5.29
CA ALA A 86 -14.17 5.42 -4.13
C ALA A 86 -12.69 5.29 -4.51
N LEU A 87 -11.84 6.12 -3.93
CA LEU A 87 -10.42 6.13 -4.24
C LEU A 87 -9.58 6.29 -2.98
N THR A 88 -8.31 5.92 -3.07
CA THR A 88 -7.30 6.15 -2.03
C THR A 88 -5.98 6.51 -2.68
N ALA A 89 -5.30 7.50 -2.11
CA ALA A 89 -3.96 7.86 -2.53
C ALA A 89 -2.96 6.76 -2.21
N LEU A 90 -2.06 6.48 -3.14
CA LEU A 90 -0.98 5.52 -2.93
C LEU A 90 0.13 6.12 -2.08
N GLY A 91 0.71 5.32 -1.19
CA GLY A 91 1.84 5.74 -0.36
C GLY A 91 3.00 6.22 -1.22
N GLY A 92 3.57 7.37 -0.86
CA GLY A 92 4.63 8.03 -1.61
C GLY A 92 4.15 8.94 -2.75
N SER A 93 2.82 9.04 -3.01
CA SER A 93 2.31 9.98 -4.01
C SER A 93 2.37 11.43 -3.54
N GLU A 94 2.61 12.34 -4.47
CA GLU A 94 2.49 13.79 -4.23
C GLU A 94 1.03 14.23 -4.25
N GLY A 95 0.72 15.26 -3.48
CA GLY A 95 -0.60 15.88 -3.46
C GLY A 95 -0.86 16.75 -4.69
N THR A 96 -2.13 16.96 -5.01
CA THR A 96 -2.54 17.79 -6.14
C THR A 96 -2.50 19.31 -5.85
N HIS A 97 -2.15 19.71 -4.63
CA HIS A 97 -2.12 21.11 -4.17
C HIS A 97 -3.44 21.88 -4.40
N GLY A 98 -4.54 21.16 -4.40
CA GLY A 98 -5.89 21.68 -4.63
C GLY A 98 -6.68 20.79 -5.59
N ALA A 99 -7.88 21.21 -5.92
CA ALA A 99 -8.71 20.50 -6.88
C ALA A 99 -8.17 20.67 -8.30
N MET A 100 -8.04 19.55 -9.03
CA MET A 100 -7.73 19.55 -10.47
C MET A 100 -8.85 18.88 -11.24
N SER A 101 -9.03 19.28 -12.48
CA SER A 101 -10.00 18.68 -13.40
C SER A 101 -9.40 18.62 -14.81
N ALA A 102 -9.47 17.46 -15.42
CA ALA A 102 -8.96 17.24 -16.77
C ALA A 102 -9.69 16.09 -17.45
N GLU A 103 -9.49 15.97 -18.75
CA GLU A 103 -9.89 14.82 -19.56
C GLU A 103 -9.14 13.57 -19.08
N VAL A 104 -9.85 12.43 -19.05
CA VAL A 104 -9.29 11.12 -18.69
C VAL A 104 -9.06 10.31 -19.95
N VAL A 105 -7.85 9.75 -20.08
CA VAL A 105 -7.50 8.80 -21.15
C VAL A 105 -7.29 7.42 -20.52
N GLU A 106 -8.07 6.43 -20.99
CA GLU A 106 -8.02 5.07 -20.49
C GLU A 106 -7.01 4.21 -21.23
N PHE A 107 -6.28 3.38 -20.49
CA PHE A 107 -5.36 2.35 -20.98
C PHE A 107 -5.71 1.00 -20.36
N ALA A 108 -5.72 -0.04 -21.20
CA ALA A 108 -6.03 -1.40 -20.75
C ALA A 108 -4.90 -2.04 -19.92
N SER A 109 -3.66 -1.52 -20.03
CA SER A 109 -2.48 -2.05 -19.33
C SER A 109 -1.40 -1.00 -19.16
N LEU A 110 -0.38 -1.32 -18.35
CA LEU A 110 0.83 -0.50 -18.23
C LEU A 110 1.59 -0.45 -19.57
N ASP A 111 1.63 -1.54 -20.32
CA ASP A 111 2.31 -1.59 -21.61
C ASP A 111 1.61 -0.71 -22.67
N ALA A 112 0.27 -0.67 -22.63
CA ALA A 112 -0.49 0.25 -23.48
C ALA A 112 -0.18 1.72 -23.15
N LEU A 113 -0.05 2.06 -21.86
CA LEU A 113 0.38 3.40 -21.43
C LEU A 113 1.81 3.72 -21.91
N LYS A 114 2.75 2.79 -21.74
CA LYS A 114 4.14 2.94 -22.21
C LYS A 114 4.24 3.16 -23.73
N ALA A 115 3.41 2.45 -24.48
CA ALA A 115 3.37 2.54 -25.94
C ALA A 115 2.72 3.83 -26.48
N ALA A 116 2.04 4.61 -25.62
CA ALA A 116 1.46 5.89 -26.03
C ALA A 116 2.55 6.86 -26.55
N PRO A 117 2.26 7.67 -27.58
CA PRO A 117 3.20 8.68 -28.06
C PRO A 117 3.60 9.67 -26.96
N GLU A 118 4.79 10.24 -27.08
CA GLU A 118 5.22 11.33 -26.23
C GLU A 118 4.26 12.52 -26.37
N GLY A 119 3.90 13.16 -25.23
CA GLY A 119 2.96 14.28 -25.21
C GLY A 119 1.48 13.89 -25.38
N ALA A 120 1.14 12.63 -25.61
CA ALA A 120 -0.24 12.18 -25.80
C ALA A 120 -1.16 12.50 -24.61
N LEU A 121 -0.59 12.67 -23.43
CA LEU A 121 -1.31 12.96 -22.20
C LEU A 121 -1.08 14.38 -21.67
N ASN A 122 -0.58 15.29 -22.46
CA ASN A 122 -0.34 16.66 -22.04
C ASN A 122 -1.61 17.27 -21.42
N GLY A 123 -1.54 17.62 -20.14
CA GLY A 123 -2.63 18.21 -19.38
C GLY A 123 -3.80 17.27 -19.06
N LYS A 124 -3.65 15.96 -19.26
CA LYS A 124 -4.70 14.94 -19.06
C LYS A 124 -4.40 14.05 -17.86
N ILE A 125 -5.39 13.30 -17.46
CA ILE A 125 -5.29 12.26 -16.43
C ILE A 125 -5.23 10.90 -17.12
N ALA A 126 -4.20 10.11 -16.83
CA ALA A 126 -4.14 8.72 -17.26
C ALA A 126 -5.02 7.84 -16.38
N PHE A 127 -5.78 6.92 -16.95
CA PHE A 127 -6.48 5.87 -16.21
C PHE A 127 -6.04 4.51 -16.72
N VAL A 128 -5.39 3.71 -15.86
CA VAL A 128 -5.01 2.33 -16.20
C VAL A 128 -6.05 1.37 -15.62
N ASN A 129 -6.89 0.81 -16.50
CA ASN A 129 -8.01 -0.06 -16.14
C ASN A 129 -7.63 -1.54 -16.25
N LEU A 130 -6.49 -1.93 -15.67
CA LEU A 130 -6.06 -3.33 -15.67
C LEU A 130 -6.75 -4.12 -14.55
N LYS A 131 -7.62 -5.07 -14.94
CA LYS A 131 -8.30 -5.95 -13.98
C LYS A 131 -7.37 -7.08 -13.51
N MET A 132 -7.32 -7.31 -12.21
CA MET A 132 -6.60 -8.45 -11.64
C MET A 132 -7.29 -9.77 -12.00
N ALA A 133 -6.52 -10.69 -12.55
CA ALA A 133 -7.00 -12.06 -12.79
C ALA A 133 -7.11 -12.82 -11.47
N ARG A 134 -8.21 -13.54 -11.29
CA ARG A 134 -8.40 -14.41 -10.12
C ARG A 134 -7.56 -15.67 -10.28
N SER A 135 -6.71 -15.97 -9.31
CA SER A 135 -5.88 -17.16 -9.27
C SER A 135 -5.79 -17.72 -7.84
N LYS A 136 -5.55 -19.03 -7.71
CA LYS A 136 -5.41 -19.67 -6.39
C LYS A 136 -4.02 -19.44 -5.76
N ASP A 137 -3.02 -19.19 -6.58
CA ASP A 137 -1.61 -19.03 -6.19
C ASP A 137 -1.14 -17.58 -6.06
N GLY A 138 -2.06 -16.61 -6.27
CA GLY A 138 -1.72 -15.18 -6.22
C GLY A 138 -1.00 -14.65 -7.47
N SER A 139 -0.77 -15.45 -8.51
CA SER A 139 -0.05 -15.05 -9.74
C SER A 139 -0.65 -13.85 -10.47
N GLY A 140 -1.97 -13.62 -10.31
CA GLY A 140 -2.66 -12.46 -10.87
C GLY A 140 -2.26 -11.10 -10.26
N TYR A 141 -1.59 -11.08 -9.10
CA TYR A 141 -1.26 -9.86 -8.39
C TYR A 141 -0.09 -9.07 -9.02
N GLY A 142 0.97 -9.78 -9.47
CA GLY A 142 2.19 -9.16 -10.01
C GLY A 142 1.93 -8.12 -11.10
N PRO A 143 1.22 -8.46 -12.18
CA PRO A 143 0.96 -7.53 -13.30
C PRO A 143 0.25 -6.25 -12.86
N VAL A 144 -0.78 -6.34 -12.01
CA VAL A 144 -1.53 -5.17 -11.55
C VAL A 144 -0.76 -4.34 -10.52
N SER A 145 0.06 -4.97 -9.69
CA SER A 145 0.92 -4.25 -8.74
C SER A 145 2.02 -3.43 -9.42
N ASN A 146 2.46 -3.84 -10.61
CA ASN A 146 3.42 -3.06 -11.41
C ASN A 146 2.80 -1.74 -11.91
N VAL A 147 1.53 -1.73 -12.27
CA VAL A 147 0.81 -0.48 -12.60
C VAL A 147 0.86 0.49 -11.42
N ARG A 148 0.59 0.00 -10.21
CA ARG A 148 0.67 0.80 -8.99
C ARG A 148 2.07 1.34 -8.72
N ARG A 149 3.11 0.54 -8.96
CA ARG A 149 4.50 0.88 -8.65
C ARG A 149 5.08 1.93 -9.58
N SER A 150 4.91 1.77 -10.88
CA SER A 150 5.59 2.58 -11.91
C SER A 150 4.65 3.40 -12.81
N GLY A 151 3.36 3.20 -12.69
CA GLY A 151 2.38 3.87 -13.57
C GLY A 151 2.48 5.39 -13.55
N ALA A 152 2.76 6.00 -12.40
CA ALA A 152 2.88 7.44 -12.28
C ALA A 152 4.06 7.99 -13.10
N SER A 153 5.22 7.37 -13.00
CA SER A 153 6.40 7.75 -13.79
C SER A 153 6.15 7.59 -15.29
N GLU A 154 5.52 6.48 -15.68
CA GLU A 154 5.19 6.25 -17.10
C GLU A 154 4.15 7.25 -17.63
N ALA A 155 3.14 7.59 -16.83
CA ALA A 155 2.16 8.61 -17.20
C ALA A 155 2.79 10.01 -17.32
N ALA A 156 3.67 10.37 -16.39
CA ALA A 156 4.41 11.63 -16.41
C ALA A 156 5.29 11.77 -17.67
N LYS A 157 5.99 10.71 -18.10
CA LYS A 157 6.75 10.67 -19.37
C LYS A 157 5.90 10.98 -20.62
N LYS A 158 4.58 10.79 -20.52
CA LYS A 158 3.63 11.09 -21.59
C LYS A 158 2.94 12.45 -21.45
N GLY A 159 3.28 13.22 -20.40
CA GLY A 159 2.74 14.56 -20.12
C GLY A 159 1.48 14.55 -19.24
N ALA A 160 1.12 13.42 -18.63
CA ALA A 160 -0.03 13.37 -17.73
C ALA A 160 0.20 14.21 -16.46
N ILE A 161 -0.85 14.90 -16.03
CA ILE A 161 -0.84 15.68 -14.77
C ILE A 161 -1.24 14.86 -13.56
N ALA A 162 -1.86 13.69 -13.75
CA ALA A 162 -2.17 12.72 -12.73
C ALA A 162 -2.41 11.34 -13.33
N ILE A 163 -2.39 10.33 -12.50
CA ILE A 163 -2.79 8.98 -12.84
C ILE A 163 -3.82 8.44 -11.85
N VAL A 164 -4.80 7.73 -12.37
CA VAL A 164 -5.73 6.90 -11.62
C VAL A 164 -5.54 5.46 -12.08
N ILE A 165 -5.55 4.52 -11.19
CA ILE A 165 -5.47 3.10 -11.53
C ILE A 165 -6.71 2.36 -11.03
N ARG A 166 -7.11 1.31 -11.72
CA ARG A 166 -8.08 0.37 -11.16
C ARG A 166 -7.51 -0.21 -9.87
N SER A 167 -8.33 -0.24 -8.83
CA SER A 167 -7.92 -0.84 -7.55
C SER A 167 -7.41 -2.27 -7.75
N VAL A 168 -6.29 -2.58 -7.11
CA VAL A 168 -5.70 -3.92 -7.14
C VAL A 168 -6.61 -4.88 -6.37
N GLY A 169 -7.25 -5.80 -7.05
CA GLY A 169 -8.19 -6.75 -6.47
C GLY A 169 -9.05 -7.42 -7.55
N THR A 170 -9.70 -8.50 -7.18
CA THR A 170 -10.58 -9.28 -8.06
C THR A 170 -12.04 -8.85 -7.98
N ASP A 171 -12.37 -8.04 -7.00
CA ASP A 171 -13.73 -7.61 -6.69
C ASP A 171 -13.96 -6.13 -7.04
N SER A 172 -15.20 -5.69 -6.98
CA SER A 172 -15.61 -4.31 -7.31
C SER A 172 -16.53 -3.74 -6.22
N ASP A 173 -16.15 -3.96 -4.98
CA ASP A 173 -16.90 -3.60 -3.77
C ASP A 173 -16.73 -2.14 -3.33
N ARG A 174 -16.07 -1.30 -4.15
CA ARG A 174 -15.76 0.10 -3.88
C ARG A 174 -14.83 0.32 -2.67
N MET A 175 -14.07 -0.70 -2.30
CA MET A 175 -13.01 -0.61 -1.29
C MET A 175 -11.65 -0.51 -2.01
N PRO A 176 -11.05 0.68 -2.13
CA PRO A 176 -9.80 0.86 -2.85
C PRO A 176 -8.64 0.22 -2.07
N HIS A 177 -7.86 -0.59 -2.78
CA HIS A 177 -6.70 -1.25 -2.23
C HIS A 177 -5.50 -0.30 -2.23
N THR A 178 -4.98 -0.02 -1.06
CA THR A 178 -3.80 0.84 -0.89
C THR A 178 -2.49 0.11 -1.20
N GLY A 179 -1.40 0.83 -1.25
CA GLY A 179 -0.04 0.34 -1.41
C GLY A 179 0.91 1.49 -1.68
N MET A 180 2.18 1.18 -1.88
CA MET A 180 3.19 2.19 -2.18
C MET A 180 3.49 2.26 -3.68
N MET A 181 3.82 3.46 -4.12
CA MET A 181 4.39 3.73 -5.43
C MET A 181 5.81 4.30 -5.29
N ARG A 182 6.53 4.36 -6.38
CA ARG A 182 7.82 5.06 -6.46
C ARG A 182 7.83 5.89 -7.74
N TYR A 183 8.32 7.12 -7.62
CA TYR A 183 8.75 7.88 -8.80
C TYR A 183 10.11 7.35 -9.25
N GLU A 184 10.27 7.15 -10.54
CA GLU A 184 11.57 6.91 -11.16
C GLU A 184 12.30 8.27 -11.29
N PRO A 185 13.63 8.28 -11.16
CA PRO A 185 14.44 9.47 -11.36
C PRO A 185 14.27 10.07 -12.77
#